data_60b562e10153b3abb54f2072dd840e8e
#
_entry.id   60b562e10153b3abb54f2072dd840e8e
#
_cell.length_a   1.000
_cell.length_b   1.000
_cell.length_c   1.000
_cell.angle_alpha   90.00
_cell.angle_beta   90.00
_cell.angle_gamma   90.00
#
_symmetry.space_group_name_H-M   'P 1'
#
loop_
_entity.id
_entity.type
_entity.pdbx_description
1 polymer ?
#
loop_
_entity_poly.entity_id
_entity_poly.type
_entity_poly.pdbx_seq_one_letter_code
_entity_poly.pdbx_strand_id
1 'polypeptide(L)'
;MKTQRIGITWQLTDVHGWGIFGLNVALQLARHGPIPPLIISPPYFVGMTPRISRVLGPYLKEQPDILKRIEAQPGTATVNEALMLHSLGNAFLHSPVSEKVRGHTNIGFIFFENGSVDDKALIRARNYDKIIAGSSWNRDFIKGLGFESTSFVSQGVDLERFQPREKANHFADRFVVFSGGKLELRKGQ
;
A
#
# COMPACT_ATOMS: atom_id res chain seq x y z
N MET A 1 7.13 -16.42 -22.67
CA MET A 1 7.53 -15.59 -21.49
C MET A 1 6.31 -15.50 -20.58
N LYS A 2 6.43 -15.86 -19.28
CA LYS A 2 5.33 -15.61 -18.32
C LYS A 2 5.18 -14.10 -18.16
N THR A 3 3.95 -13.62 -18.20
CA THR A 3 3.64 -12.18 -18.02
C THR A 3 4.07 -11.78 -16.61
N GLN A 4 4.99 -10.83 -16.51
CA GLN A 4 5.39 -10.27 -15.22
C GLN A 4 4.19 -9.56 -14.58
N ARG A 5 4.02 -9.66 -13.25
CA ARG A 5 2.92 -9.06 -12.50
C ARG A 5 3.46 -8.24 -11.31
N ILE A 6 2.71 -7.26 -10.85
CA ILE A 6 3.00 -6.54 -9.60
C ILE A 6 1.96 -6.94 -8.56
N GLY A 7 2.39 -7.76 -7.60
CA GLY A 7 1.54 -8.23 -6.51
C GLY A 7 1.38 -7.19 -5.40
N ILE A 8 0.16 -7.02 -4.89
CA ILE A 8 -0.14 -6.16 -3.74
C ILE A 8 -0.66 -7.07 -2.63
N THR A 9 0.11 -7.19 -1.54
CA THR A 9 -0.16 -8.17 -0.48
C THR A 9 -1.14 -7.68 0.58
N TRP A 10 -1.42 -6.38 0.68
CA TRP A 10 -2.37 -5.84 1.66
C TRP A 10 -3.75 -5.59 1.08
N GLN A 11 -4.74 -5.51 1.96
CA GLN A 11 -6.13 -5.34 1.57
C GLN A 11 -6.38 -4.00 0.88
N LEU A 12 -6.96 -4.04 -0.31
CA LEU A 12 -7.49 -2.85 -0.98
C LEU A 12 -8.84 -2.48 -0.36
N THR A 13 -9.02 -1.21 -0.01
CA THR A 13 -10.28 -0.70 0.53
C THR A 13 -10.42 0.80 0.31
N ASP A 14 -11.65 1.29 0.38
CA ASP A 14 -12.00 2.72 0.35
C ASP A 14 -12.17 3.35 1.75
N VAL A 15 -11.84 2.60 2.82
CA VAL A 15 -12.13 3.00 4.22
C VAL A 15 -10.93 3.57 4.96
N HIS A 16 -9.73 3.00 4.80
CA HIS A 16 -8.56 3.39 5.57
C HIS A 16 -7.32 3.65 4.71
N GLY A 17 -6.36 4.43 5.23
CA GLY A 17 -5.23 4.97 4.48
C GLY A 17 -4.43 3.95 3.69
N TRP A 18 -4.00 2.83 4.30
CA TRP A 18 -3.28 1.77 3.59
C TRP A 18 -4.09 1.15 2.45
N GLY A 19 -5.38 0.90 2.69
CA GLY A 19 -6.24 0.34 1.65
C GLY A 19 -6.48 1.31 0.50
N ILE A 20 -6.70 2.60 0.79
CA ILE A 20 -6.85 3.66 -0.21
C ILE A 20 -5.56 3.82 -1.01
N PHE A 21 -4.39 3.78 -0.37
CA PHE A 21 -3.10 3.80 -1.04
C PHE A 21 -2.96 2.62 -2.01
N GLY A 22 -3.18 1.39 -1.55
CA GLY A 22 -3.12 0.19 -2.38
C GLY A 22 -4.13 0.21 -3.53
N LEU A 23 -5.35 0.67 -3.27
CA LEU A 23 -6.38 0.83 -4.29
C LEU A 23 -5.92 1.77 -5.43
N ASN A 24 -5.35 2.92 -5.08
CA ASN A 24 -4.85 3.86 -6.08
C ASN A 24 -3.63 3.32 -6.82
N VAL A 25 -2.70 2.64 -6.15
CA VAL A 25 -1.58 1.94 -6.80
C VAL A 25 -2.11 0.91 -7.80
N ALA A 26 -3.09 0.07 -7.42
CA ALA A 26 -3.69 -0.92 -8.31
C ALA A 26 -4.38 -0.27 -9.52
N LEU A 27 -5.14 0.82 -9.30
CA LEU A 27 -5.79 1.57 -10.37
C LEU A 27 -4.78 2.16 -11.37
N GLN A 28 -3.69 2.75 -10.87
CA GLN A 28 -2.64 3.32 -11.74
C GLN A 28 -1.90 2.23 -12.53
N LEU A 29 -1.55 1.13 -11.90
CA LEU A 29 -0.95 -0.02 -12.58
C LEU A 29 -1.87 -0.58 -13.67
N ALA A 30 -3.15 -0.74 -13.39
CA ALA A 30 -4.12 -1.29 -14.34
C ALA A 30 -4.40 -0.37 -15.53
N ARG A 31 -4.30 0.97 -15.33
CA ARG A 31 -4.61 1.96 -16.38
C ARG A 31 -3.40 2.38 -17.20
N HIS A 32 -2.27 2.50 -16.57
CA HIS A 32 -1.10 3.17 -17.13
C HIS A 32 0.20 2.37 -17.00
N GLY A 33 0.21 1.35 -16.15
CA GLY A 33 1.40 0.54 -15.93
C GLY A 33 1.67 -0.43 -17.10
N PRO A 34 2.95 -0.65 -17.43
CA PRO A 34 3.32 -1.68 -18.41
C PRO A 34 3.13 -3.09 -17.85
N ILE A 35 3.00 -3.22 -16.54
CA ILE A 35 2.88 -4.49 -15.80
C ILE A 35 1.57 -4.48 -15.02
N PRO A 36 0.68 -5.47 -15.23
CA PRO A 36 -0.63 -5.48 -14.58
C PRO A 36 -0.55 -5.83 -13.09
N PRO A 37 -1.48 -5.32 -12.26
CA PRO A 37 -1.54 -5.67 -10.85
C PRO A 37 -1.96 -7.12 -10.63
N LEU A 38 -1.52 -7.70 -9.51
CA LEU A 38 -1.97 -8.96 -8.94
C LEU A 38 -2.47 -8.68 -7.52
N ILE A 39 -3.78 -8.84 -7.29
CA ILE A 39 -4.38 -8.56 -5.99
C ILE A 39 -4.34 -9.84 -5.16
N ILE A 40 -3.65 -9.81 -4.01
CA ILE A 40 -3.43 -10.99 -3.18
C ILE A 40 -4.48 -11.06 -2.06
N SER A 41 -4.58 -10.01 -1.23
CA SER A 41 -5.55 -10.00 -0.13
C SER A 41 -6.97 -9.75 -0.62
N PRO A 42 -7.99 -10.39 -0.02
CA PRO A 42 -9.39 -10.10 -0.31
C PRO A 42 -9.69 -8.60 -0.13
N PRO A 43 -10.22 -7.93 -1.16
CA PRO A 43 -10.55 -6.52 -1.05
C PRO A 43 -11.82 -6.32 -0.19
N TYR A 44 -11.94 -5.11 0.37
CA TYR A 44 -13.14 -4.72 1.11
C TYR A 44 -13.54 -3.30 0.72
N PHE A 45 -14.71 -3.14 0.10
CA PHE A 45 -15.24 -1.85 -0.31
C PHE A 45 -16.61 -1.59 0.32
N VAL A 46 -16.77 -0.41 0.91
CA VAL A 46 -18.07 0.09 1.37
C VAL A 46 -18.86 0.68 0.19
N GLY A 47 -18.15 1.33 -0.74
CA GLY A 47 -18.75 1.94 -1.93
C GLY A 47 -17.96 1.64 -3.19
N MET A 48 -18.24 0.51 -3.86
CA MET A 48 -17.61 0.20 -5.14
C MET A 48 -18.14 1.13 -6.24
N THR A 49 -17.30 2.05 -6.68
CA THR A 49 -17.65 2.96 -7.77
C THR A 49 -17.59 2.27 -9.15
N PRO A 50 -18.35 2.75 -10.16
CA PRO A 50 -18.25 2.25 -11.53
C PRO A 50 -16.82 2.29 -12.09
N ARG A 51 -16.00 3.27 -11.67
CA ARG A 51 -14.59 3.38 -12.03
C ARG A 51 -13.78 2.19 -11.51
N ILE A 52 -13.90 1.88 -10.21
CA ILE A 52 -13.19 0.75 -9.59
C ILE A 52 -13.61 -0.57 -10.25
N SER A 53 -14.92 -0.78 -10.41
CA SER A 53 -15.46 -2.00 -11.00
C SER A 53 -14.99 -2.20 -12.45
N ARG A 54 -14.98 -1.14 -13.26
CA ARG A 54 -14.54 -1.20 -14.66
C ARG A 54 -13.05 -1.51 -14.79
N VAL A 55 -12.20 -0.83 -14.00
CA VAL A 55 -10.75 -0.92 -14.13
C VAL A 55 -10.19 -2.16 -13.43
N LEU A 56 -10.63 -2.43 -12.20
CA LEU A 56 -10.10 -3.53 -11.41
C LEU A 56 -10.91 -4.82 -11.48
N GLY A 57 -12.11 -4.79 -12.06
CA GLY A 57 -13.01 -5.95 -12.15
C GLY A 57 -12.34 -7.25 -12.59
N PRO A 58 -11.55 -7.28 -13.68
CA PRO A 58 -10.82 -8.48 -14.09
C PRO A 58 -9.90 -9.05 -13.01
N TYR A 59 -9.12 -8.17 -12.33
CA TYR A 59 -8.16 -8.54 -11.30
C TYR A 59 -8.84 -8.95 -9.98
N LEU A 60 -9.98 -8.35 -9.67
CA LEU A 60 -10.79 -8.72 -8.51
C LEU A 60 -11.44 -10.09 -8.68
N LYS A 61 -11.80 -10.48 -9.92
CA LYS A 61 -12.37 -11.80 -10.21
C LYS A 61 -11.36 -12.93 -10.06
N GLU A 62 -10.09 -12.72 -10.40
CA GLU A 62 -9.04 -13.73 -10.26
C GLU A 62 -8.52 -13.90 -8.82
N GLN A 63 -8.74 -12.88 -7.95
CA GLN A 63 -8.19 -12.84 -6.60
C GLN A 63 -8.51 -14.08 -5.73
N PRO A 64 -9.75 -14.60 -5.67
CA PRO A 64 -10.05 -15.78 -4.86
C PRO A 64 -9.24 -17.03 -5.26
N ASP A 65 -9.03 -17.24 -6.56
CA ASP A 65 -8.25 -18.36 -7.06
C ASP A 65 -6.76 -18.21 -6.75
N ILE A 66 -6.26 -16.97 -6.76
CA ILE A 66 -4.88 -16.67 -6.37
C ILE A 66 -4.69 -16.98 -4.89
N LEU A 67 -5.57 -16.49 -4.03
CA LEU A 67 -5.50 -16.71 -2.58
C LEU A 67 -5.55 -18.21 -2.26
N LYS A 68 -6.50 -18.94 -2.86
CA LYS A 68 -6.62 -20.39 -2.69
C LYS A 68 -5.34 -21.14 -3.07
N ARG A 69 -4.67 -20.75 -4.17
CA ARG A 69 -3.38 -21.36 -4.57
C ARG A 69 -2.26 -21.05 -3.60
N ILE A 70 -2.25 -19.85 -3.00
CA ILE A 70 -1.29 -19.45 -1.99
C ILE A 70 -1.51 -20.24 -0.70
N GLU A 71 -2.76 -20.33 -0.25
CA GLU A 71 -3.13 -21.05 0.97
C GLU A 71 -2.88 -22.55 0.90
N ALA A 72 -2.99 -23.14 -0.29
CA ALA A 72 -2.72 -24.55 -0.52
C ALA A 72 -1.22 -24.92 -0.43
N GLN A 73 -0.31 -23.93 -0.49
CA GLN A 73 1.12 -24.19 -0.37
C GLN A 73 1.53 -24.28 1.12
N PRO A 74 2.29 -25.30 1.53
CA PRO A 74 2.84 -25.35 2.86
C PRO A 74 3.91 -24.27 3.04
N GLY A 75 3.88 -23.57 4.19
CA GLY A 75 4.84 -22.51 4.50
C GLY A 75 4.68 -21.26 3.65
N THR A 76 5.80 -20.68 3.19
CA THR A 76 5.80 -19.47 2.38
C THR A 76 5.58 -19.79 0.90
N ALA A 77 4.53 -19.22 0.33
CA ALA A 77 4.21 -19.36 -1.07
C ALA A 77 5.07 -18.42 -1.93
N THR A 78 5.65 -18.94 -3.01
CA THR A 78 6.43 -18.14 -3.97
C THR A 78 5.66 -17.96 -5.27
N VAL A 79 5.51 -16.70 -5.68
CA VAL A 79 4.90 -16.31 -6.96
C VAL A 79 6.01 -15.81 -7.87
N ASN A 80 6.65 -16.72 -8.60
CA ASN A 80 7.86 -16.46 -9.38
C ASN A 80 7.67 -15.44 -10.52
N GLU A 81 6.44 -15.27 -11.02
CA GLU A 81 6.09 -14.31 -12.06
C GLU A 81 5.81 -12.90 -11.54
N ALA A 82 5.89 -12.67 -10.23
CA ALA A 82 5.52 -11.38 -9.66
C ALA A 82 6.66 -10.73 -8.85
N LEU A 83 6.74 -9.39 -8.97
CA LEU A 83 7.31 -8.51 -7.99
C LEU A 83 6.22 -8.25 -6.92
N MET A 84 6.54 -8.47 -5.64
CA MET A 84 5.58 -8.28 -4.55
C MET A 84 5.80 -6.97 -3.82
N LEU A 85 4.73 -6.22 -3.65
CA LEU A 85 4.65 -5.05 -2.80
C LEU A 85 4.03 -5.45 -1.46
N HIS A 86 4.67 -5.03 -0.37
CA HIS A 86 4.28 -5.33 1.01
C HIS A 86 4.06 -4.04 1.80
N SER A 87 3.00 -3.96 2.59
CA SER A 87 2.81 -2.85 3.54
C SER A 87 3.52 -3.15 4.85
N LEU A 88 4.32 -2.20 5.32
CA LEU A 88 5.07 -2.29 6.56
C LEU A 88 4.64 -1.19 7.53
N GLY A 89 4.32 -1.57 8.73
CA GLY A 89 4.05 -0.65 9.84
C GLY A 89 5.28 -0.35 10.68
N ASN A 90 5.08 0.18 11.88
CA ASN A 90 6.12 0.41 12.86
C ASN A 90 6.92 -0.88 13.10
N ALA A 91 8.23 -0.75 13.33
CA ALA A 91 9.14 -1.88 13.52
C ALA A 91 9.09 -2.91 12.37
N PHE A 92 8.83 -2.48 11.14
CA PHE A 92 8.70 -3.31 9.93
C PHE A 92 7.68 -4.46 10.06
N LEU A 93 6.65 -4.27 10.88
CA LEU A 93 5.58 -5.26 11.00
C LEU A 93 4.78 -5.34 9.70
N HIS A 94 4.46 -6.55 9.28
CA HIS A 94 3.70 -6.83 8.08
C HIS A 94 2.43 -7.64 8.38
N SER A 95 1.53 -7.72 7.41
CA SER A 95 0.31 -8.53 7.55
C SER A 95 0.62 -10.03 7.47
N PRO A 96 -0.24 -10.92 8.00
CA PRO A 96 -0.08 -12.37 7.84
C PRO A 96 0.03 -12.82 6.38
N VAL A 97 -0.66 -12.14 5.46
CA VAL A 97 -0.55 -12.41 4.01
C VAL A 97 0.84 -12.05 3.51
N SER A 98 1.38 -10.90 3.90
CA SER A 98 2.75 -10.51 3.55
C SER A 98 3.80 -11.47 4.10
N GLU A 99 3.55 -12.08 5.25
CA GLU A 99 4.45 -13.10 5.81
C GLU A 99 4.46 -14.38 4.98
N LYS A 100 3.27 -14.76 4.46
CA LYS A 100 3.07 -16.02 3.76
C LYS A 100 3.41 -15.98 2.27
N VAL A 101 3.62 -14.81 1.67
CA VAL A 101 3.80 -14.66 0.22
C VAL A 101 5.11 -13.93 -0.09
N ARG A 102 5.84 -14.47 -1.08
CA ARG A 102 7.02 -13.83 -1.67
C ARG A 102 6.92 -13.84 -3.20
N GLY A 103 7.54 -12.85 -3.82
CA GLY A 103 7.78 -12.80 -5.26
C GLY A 103 9.24 -13.06 -5.60
N HIS A 104 9.59 -12.94 -6.88
CA HIS A 104 11.00 -12.92 -7.30
C HIS A 104 11.74 -11.69 -6.77
N THR A 105 11.01 -10.62 -6.46
CA THR A 105 11.48 -9.39 -5.81
C THR A 105 10.41 -8.94 -4.82
N ASN A 106 10.85 -8.55 -3.62
CA ASN A 106 9.96 -8.14 -2.54
C ASN A 106 10.29 -6.71 -2.13
N ILE A 107 9.34 -5.80 -2.30
CA ILE A 107 9.48 -4.38 -1.96
C ILE A 107 8.56 -4.05 -0.79
N GLY A 108 9.14 -3.57 0.30
CA GLY A 108 8.41 -3.06 1.45
C GLY A 108 8.06 -1.58 1.28
N PHE A 109 6.78 -1.22 1.34
CA PHE A 109 6.35 0.17 1.54
C PHE A 109 6.19 0.43 3.03
N ILE A 110 6.75 1.53 3.53
CA ILE A 110 6.70 1.85 4.96
C ILE A 110 6.29 3.29 5.22
N PHE A 111 5.36 3.44 6.16
CA PHE A 111 4.97 4.71 6.77
C PHE A 111 4.93 4.46 8.27
N PHE A 112 5.80 5.13 9.02
CA PHE A 112 5.87 4.96 10.46
C PHE A 112 6.08 6.30 11.18
N GLU A 113 5.60 6.35 12.40
CA GLU A 113 5.72 7.50 13.29
C GLU A 113 6.65 7.24 14.49
N ASN A 114 7.01 5.98 14.74
CA ASN A 114 7.82 5.57 15.88
C ASN A 114 9.12 4.92 15.41
N GLY A 115 10.25 5.53 15.77
CA GLY A 115 11.59 5.05 15.44
C GLY A 115 12.13 3.93 16.37
N SER A 116 11.31 3.35 17.24
CA SER A 116 11.74 2.22 18.07
C SER A 116 11.93 0.96 17.21
N VAL A 117 13.17 0.55 17.04
CA VAL A 117 13.57 -0.60 16.22
C VAL A 117 14.44 -1.52 17.05
N ASP A 118 13.99 -2.75 17.26
CA ASP A 118 14.71 -3.84 17.92
C ASP A 118 15.36 -4.78 16.90
N ASP A 119 16.14 -5.74 17.36
CA ASP A 119 16.80 -6.74 16.51
C ASP A 119 15.80 -7.56 15.67
N LYS A 120 14.61 -7.84 16.21
CA LYS A 120 13.55 -8.55 15.47
C LYS A 120 13.02 -7.70 14.33
N ALA A 121 12.91 -6.38 14.51
CA ALA A 121 12.55 -5.46 13.46
C ALA A 121 13.59 -5.42 12.33
N LEU A 122 14.88 -5.41 12.68
CA LEU A 122 15.96 -5.48 11.69
C LEU A 122 15.96 -6.80 10.91
N ILE A 123 15.66 -7.93 11.57
CA ILE A 123 15.49 -9.22 10.90
C ILE A 123 14.33 -9.16 9.90
N ARG A 124 13.17 -8.57 10.28
CA ARG A 124 12.03 -8.40 9.36
C ARG A 124 12.38 -7.53 8.15
N ALA A 125 13.10 -6.44 8.38
CA ALA A 125 13.51 -5.52 7.30
C ALA A 125 14.40 -6.20 6.24
N ARG A 126 15.27 -7.14 6.65
CA ARG A 126 16.15 -7.90 5.74
C ARG A 126 15.41 -8.84 4.78
N ASN A 127 14.12 -9.07 4.98
CA ASN A 127 13.30 -9.88 4.07
C ASN A 127 12.87 -9.12 2.80
N TYR A 128 13.27 -7.86 2.65
CA TYR A 128 12.91 -7.03 1.51
C TYR A 128 14.13 -6.61 0.71
N ASP A 129 14.07 -6.80 -0.62
CA ASP A 129 15.13 -6.43 -1.55
C ASP A 129 15.26 -4.91 -1.64
N LYS A 130 14.14 -4.20 -1.42
CA LYS A 130 14.07 -2.75 -1.38
C LYS A 130 12.99 -2.28 -0.42
N ILE A 131 13.26 -1.13 0.23
CA ILE A 131 12.27 -0.45 1.05
C ILE A 131 11.94 0.90 0.41
N ILE A 132 10.65 1.20 0.27
CA ILE A 132 10.16 2.50 -0.19
C ILE A 132 9.52 3.21 0.99
N ALA A 133 10.12 4.31 1.38
CA ALA A 133 9.66 5.15 2.48
C ALA A 133 8.69 6.23 2.00
N GLY A 134 7.68 6.55 2.80
CA GLY A 134 6.67 7.56 2.50
C GLY A 134 7.11 9.01 2.77
N SER A 135 8.29 9.21 3.39
CA SER A 135 8.89 10.51 3.62
C SER A 135 10.41 10.45 3.53
N SER A 136 11.05 11.59 3.33
CA SER A 136 12.51 11.69 3.37
C SER A 136 13.05 11.35 4.77
N TRP A 137 12.34 11.74 5.83
CA TRP A 137 12.69 11.41 7.21
C TRP A 137 12.69 9.89 7.43
N ASN A 138 11.64 9.17 7.01
CA ASN A 138 11.60 7.71 7.09
C ASN A 138 12.75 7.07 6.31
N ARG A 139 13.04 7.56 5.10
CA ARG A 139 14.17 7.05 4.29
C ARG A 139 15.50 7.19 5.02
N ASP A 140 15.79 8.40 5.53
CA ASP A 140 17.08 8.70 6.14
C ASP A 140 17.25 7.91 7.45
N PHE A 141 16.19 7.77 8.23
CA PHE A 141 16.17 6.91 9.41
C PHE A 141 16.51 5.46 9.06
N ILE A 142 15.83 4.88 8.06
CA ILE A 142 16.03 3.47 7.65
C ILE A 142 17.44 3.25 7.08
N LYS A 143 17.98 4.22 6.31
CA LYS A 143 19.38 4.17 5.86
C LYS A 143 20.36 4.22 7.03
N GLY A 144 20.09 5.02 8.06
CA GLY A 144 20.87 5.05 9.30
C GLY A 144 20.90 3.72 10.06
N LEU A 145 19.92 2.82 9.82
CA LEU A 145 19.91 1.45 10.32
C LEU A 145 20.68 0.45 9.43
N GLY A 146 21.34 0.92 8.36
CA GLY A 146 22.13 0.10 7.44
C GLY A 146 21.38 -0.46 6.23
N PHE A 147 20.14 -0.02 5.95
CA PHE A 147 19.37 -0.45 4.79
C PHE A 147 19.55 0.53 3.62
N GLU A 148 20.68 0.47 2.94
CA GLU A 148 21.04 1.38 1.83
C GLU A 148 20.08 1.29 0.64
N SER A 149 19.46 0.12 0.40
CA SER A 149 18.47 -0.10 -0.66
C SER A 149 17.11 0.55 -0.34
N THR A 150 17.11 1.69 0.35
CA THR A 150 15.92 2.45 0.72
C THR A 150 15.77 3.70 -0.17
N SER A 151 14.59 3.86 -0.75
CA SER A 151 14.24 5.04 -1.55
C SER A 151 13.06 5.77 -0.93
N PHE A 152 12.93 7.06 -1.24
CA PHE A 152 11.75 7.86 -0.94
C PHE A 152 10.90 8.03 -2.19
N VAL A 153 9.59 7.79 -2.06
CA VAL A 153 8.60 8.11 -3.07
C VAL A 153 7.46 8.87 -2.40
N SER A 154 7.25 10.11 -2.83
CA SER A 154 6.14 10.93 -2.34
C SER A 154 4.82 10.33 -2.75
N GLN A 155 3.87 10.29 -1.81
CA GLN A 155 2.50 9.93 -2.16
C GLN A 155 1.87 11.05 -2.98
N GLY A 156 1.14 10.65 -4.03
CA GLY A 156 0.34 11.57 -4.84
C GLY A 156 -1.10 11.67 -4.33
N VAL A 157 -1.87 12.49 -5.02
CA VAL A 157 -3.31 12.62 -4.85
C VAL A 157 -4.03 12.25 -6.15
N ASP A 158 -5.26 11.77 -6.05
CA ASP A 158 -6.10 11.48 -7.21
C ASP A 158 -6.64 12.80 -7.79
N LEU A 159 -6.05 13.28 -8.88
CA LEU A 159 -6.42 14.53 -9.51
C LEU A 159 -7.82 14.52 -10.18
N GLU A 160 -8.41 13.36 -10.43
CA GLU A 160 -9.81 13.27 -10.86
C GLU A 160 -10.77 13.58 -9.71
N ARG A 161 -10.35 13.29 -8.48
CA ARG A 161 -11.15 13.48 -7.26
C ARG A 161 -10.85 14.80 -6.55
N PHE A 162 -9.59 15.21 -6.52
CA PHE A 162 -9.11 16.40 -5.84
C PHE A 162 -8.72 17.47 -6.86
N GLN A 163 -9.66 18.34 -7.18
CA GLN A 163 -9.49 19.45 -8.12
C GLN A 163 -9.82 20.78 -7.46
N PRO A 164 -9.16 21.87 -7.84
CA PRO A 164 -9.59 23.19 -7.47
C PRO A 164 -11.04 23.41 -7.90
N ARG A 165 -11.87 23.95 -7.01
CA ARG A 165 -13.26 24.30 -7.29
C ARG A 165 -13.55 25.69 -6.77
N GLU A 166 -14.57 26.33 -7.33
CA GLU A 166 -15.09 27.57 -6.78
C GLU A 166 -15.52 27.36 -5.32
N LYS A 167 -15.29 28.38 -4.50
CA LYS A 167 -15.70 28.37 -3.10
C LYS A 167 -17.23 28.35 -3.03
N ALA A 168 -17.78 27.38 -2.36
CA ALA A 168 -19.24 27.25 -2.17
C ALA A 168 -19.83 28.30 -1.20
N ASN A 169 -18.97 29.08 -0.51
CA ASN A 169 -19.34 30.15 0.43
C ASN A 169 -20.34 29.77 1.52
N HIS A 170 -20.43 28.48 1.88
CA HIS A 170 -21.34 28.01 2.94
C HIS A 170 -21.09 28.65 4.31
N PHE A 171 -19.91 29.24 4.51
CA PHE A 171 -19.48 29.87 5.78
C PHE A 171 -18.86 31.24 5.50
N ALA A 172 -19.42 32.01 4.58
CA ALA A 172 -18.87 33.31 4.15
C ALA A 172 -18.76 34.34 5.28
N ASP A 173 -19.61 34.19 6.30
CA ASP A 173 -19.69 35.05 7.50
C ASP A 173 -18.78 34.58 8.67
N ARG A 174 -18.01 33.52 8.46
CA ARG A 174 -17.26 32.86 9.56
C ARG A 174 -15.84 32.56 9.17
N PHE A 175 -14.96 32.62 10.18
CA PHE A 175 -13.65 31.98 10.08
C PHE A 175 -13.79 30.49 10.41
N VAL A 176 -13.45 29.63 9.46
CA VAL A 176 -13.61 28.18 9.61
C VAL A 176 -12.26 27.53 9.80
N VAL A 177 -12.09 26.81 10.92
CA VAL A 177 -10.97 25.90 11.15
C VAL A 177 -11.44 24.50 10.84
N PHE A 178 -10.82 23.86 9.85
CA PHE A 178 -11.11 22.47 9.50
C PHE A 178 -10.09 21.53 10.12
N SER A 179 -10.55 20.50 10.81
CA SER A 179 -9.74 19.38 11.28
C SER A 179 -10.40 18.08 10.82
N GLY A 180 -9.64 17.25 10.09
CA GLY A 180 -10.14 16.01 9.50
C GLY A 180 -9.36 14.78 9.93
N GLY A 181 -10.03 13.63 9.93
CA GLY A 181 -9.46 12.33 10.25
C GLY A 181 -9.96 11.77 11.59
N LYS A 182 -9.33 10.69 12.05
CA LYS A 182 -9.64 10.12 13.36
C LYS A 182 -9.18 11.07 14.47
N LEU A 183 -9.98 11.20 15.51
CA LEU A 183 -9.58 11.87 16.75
C LEU A 183 -8.59 10.97 17.49
N GLU A 184 -7.33 11.33 17.44
CA GLU A 184 -6.23 10.58 18.06
C GLU A 184 -5.24 11.55 18.71
N LEU A 185 -4.76 11.22 19.90
CA LEU A 185 -3.83 12.06 20.66
C LEU A 185 -2.60 12.49 19.82
N ARG A 186 -2.04 11.58 19.02
CA ARG A 186 -0.88 11.86 18.15
C ARG A 186 -1.15 12.88 17.04
N LYS A 187 -2.39 13.19 16.75
CA LYS A 187 -2.77 14.19 15.72
C LYS A 187 -2.97 15.59 16.27
N GLY A 188 -2.94 15.74 17.60
CA GLY A 188 -3.02 17.04 18.26
C GLY A 188 -4.37 17.74 18.11
N GLN A 189 -5.46 16.98 17.89
CA GLN A 189 -6.81 17.51 17.74
C GLN A 189 -7.48 17.78 19.09
#